data_9b0087fdf5b5fcb671cc258971103795
#
_entry.id   9b0087fdf5b5fcb671cc258971103795
#
_cell.length_a   1.000
_cell.length_b   1.000
_cell.length_c   1.000
_cell.angle_alpha   90.00
_cell.angle_beta   90.00
_cell.angle_gamma   90.00
#
_symmetry.space_group_name_H-M   'P 1'
#
loop_
_entity.id
_entity.type
_entity.pdbx_description
1 polymer ?
#
loop_
_entity_poly.entity_id
_entity_poly.type
_entity_poly.pdbx_seq_one_letter_code
_entity_poly.pdbx_strand_id
1 'polypeptide(L)'
;MADKGYDVIVVGSGIGGCGAAALLAKNHGKKVLVLEKSPTIGGRVASYTGKGDKVTIDGKELDDRGFMKSLADSRCWVSYCEPDIKTMFARGLLDGYTFENGGHGLFWGNKSRCRLLLDYLGRPVDLPVNNGLGFVDCRDNSIYQVPGRKPYPWQTETGYRETLSALKQMGGLSMEECAAAMEMDVQTWLEERGLTKNEEAYDYIKVVMACQNAMAEPKMAPAGDFLGYMAIARDIHMNLHSGSVATVADPGCMAIPLAMEQALNAAGGEIMRATPVEEIIVEEGKARGVIIRNREGEFETIECDTVICNIPPKHIFNVLHPRHFPAEWVDLLQNRFWSAGLLSAFIGIKDNVWAQYEVDERSFVWMPGIIKHEGFIGAVDMVMWSMAACAKRAPEGKRDFIFSTALTDKEMRDPKKVMRIINYCMQWFKRTFKGWEENVEFVLWTPSDEAYGNWRPIGEKRPPLRSDHVDGLFFVGDQYGQRLWGGGVDGASLCAVMLVDEMMGTELEFSLYPPYHQGIPKPATTW
;
A
#
# COMPACT_ATOMS: atom_id res chain seq x y z
N MET A 1 -34.30 5.47 -14.42
CA MET A 1 -33.28 5.90 -15.42
C MET A 1 -33.42 5.01 -16.63
N ALA A 2 -33.21 5.51 -17.86
CA ALA A 2 -33.17 4.62 -19.02
C ALA A 2 -32.02 3.62 -18.80
N ASP A 3 -32.29 2.35 -19.09
CA ASP A 3 -31.31 1.27 -19.04
C ASP A 3 -30.06 1.69 -19.84
N LYS A 4 -29.01 2.09 -19.14
CA LYS A 4 -27.75 2.47 -19.78
C LYS A 4 -27.00 1.24 -20.31
N GLY A 5 -27.43 0.02 -19.94
CA GLY A 5 -26.88 -1.27 -20.36
C GLY A 5 -25.36 -1.31 -20.23
N TYR A 6 -24.84 -1.48 -19.02
CA TYR A 6 -23.40 -1.65 -18.80
C TYR A 6 -22.96 -3.08 -19.07
N ASP A 7 -21.79 -3.25 -19.67
CA ASP A 7 -21.16 -4.57 -19.85
C ASP A 7 -20.53 -5.06 -18.55
N VAL A 8 -20.05 -4.14 -17.71
CA VAL A 8 -19.35 -4.46 -16.45
C VAL A 8 -19.64 -3.40 -15.40
N ILE A 9 -19.96 -3.84 -14.20
CA ILE A 9 -20.01 -2.99 -12.99
C ILE A 9 -18.80 -3.30 -12.12
N VAL A 10 -18.11 -2.27 -11.65
CA VAL A 10 -16.98 -2.37 -10.70
C VAL A 10 -17.39 -1.76 -9.36
N VAL A 11 -17.31 -2.52 -8.29
CA VAL A 11 -17.65 -2.08 -6.93
C VAL A 11 -16.40 -1.62 -6.20
N GLY A 12 -16.22 -0.31 -6.07
CA GLY A 12 -15.08 0.36 -5.44
C GLY A 12 -14.06 0.91 -6.42
N SER A 13 -13.68 2.17 -6.22
CA SER A 13 -12.74 2.94 -7.04
C SER A 13 -11.30 2.94 -6.52
N GLY A 14 -10.88 1.87 -5.83
CA GLY A 14 -9.47 1.67 -5.49
C GLY A 14 -8.61 1.43 -6.74
N ILE A 15 -7.29 1.37 -6.59
CA ILE A 15 -6.34 1.22 -7.69
C ILE A 15 -6.67 0.00 -8.58
N GLY A 16 -6.98 -1.15 -7.99
CA GLY A 16 -7.36 -2.34 -8.75
C GLY A 16 -8.62 -2.15 -9.57
N GLY A 17 -9.67 -1.57 -8.95
CA GLY A 17 -10.95 -1.30 -9.62
C GLY A 17 -10.84 -0.28 -10.74
N CYS A 18 -10.20 0.86 -10.49
CA CYS A 18 -9.97 1.89 -11.51
C CYS A 18 -9.08 1.38 -12.66
N GLY A 19 -8.02 0.62 -12.33
CA GLY A 19 -7.12 0.05 -13.33
C GLY A 19 -7.82 -0.95 -14.24
N ALA A 20 -8.58 -1.90 -13.67
CA ALA A 20 -9.35 -2.88 -14.44
C ALA A 20 -10.43 -2.21 -15.30
N ALA A 21 -11.16 -1.25 -14.74
CA ALA A 21 -12.17 -0.48 -15.47
C ALA A 21 -11.59 0.25 -16.67
N ALA A 22 -10.46 0.97 -16.47
CA ALA A 22 -9.79 1.71 -17.53
C ALA A 22 -9.29 0.78 -18.65
N LEU A 23 -8.71 -0.40 -18.30
CA LEU A 23 -8.26 -1.39 -19.27
C LEU A 23 -9.42 -2.00 -20.05
N LEU A 24 -10.50 -2.41 -19.41
CA LEU A 24 -11.68 -2.98 -20.06
C LEU A 24 -12.30 -2.00 -21.05
N ALA A 25 -12.46 -0.74 -20.64
CA ALA A 25 -13.00 0.30 -21.52
C ALA A 25 -12.05 0.60 -22.68
N LYS A 26 -10.76 0.83 -22.41
CA LYS A 26 -9.79 1.26 -23.43
C LYS A 26 -9.46 0.15 -24.44
N ASN A 27 -9.20 -1.07 -23.97
CA ASN A 27 -8.69 -2.15 -24.82
C ASN A 27 -9.79 -2.98 -25.47
N HIS A 28 -10.96 -3.07 -24.80
CA HIS A 28 -12.02 -3.99 -25.20
C HIS A 28 -13.35 -3.31 -25.49
N GLY A 29 -13.39 -1.95 -25.44
CA GLY A 29 -14.57 -1.17 -25.75
C GLY A 29 -15.76 -1.46 -24.84
N LYS A 30 -15.49 -1.99 -23.64
CA LYS A 30 -16.54 -2.31 -22.66
C LYS A 30 -17.13 -1.06 -22.06
N LYS A 31 -18.45 -1.04 -21.92
CA LYS A 31 -19.17 0.01 -21.22
C LYS A 31 -19.11 -0.27 -19.71
N VAL A 32 -18.22 0.40 -19.00
CA VAL A 32 -17.91 0.13 -17.59
C VAL A 32 -18.47 1.22 -16.70
N LEU A 33 -19.16 0.80 -15.63
CA LEU A 33 -19.58 1.66 -14.52
C LEU A 33 -18.79 1.28 -13.26
N VAL A 34 -18.11 2.26 -12.66
CA VAL A 34 -17.51 2.13 -11.33
C VAL A 34 -18.41 2.79 -10.29
N LEU A 35 -18.73 2.08 -9.21
CA LEU A 35 -19.55 2.57 -8.10
C LEU A 35 -18.67 2.78 -6.87
N GLU A 36 -18.61 4.02 -6.40
CA GLU A 36 -17.80 4.42 -5.24
C GLU A 36 -18.68 4.95 -4.12
N LYS A 37 -18.57 4.34 -2.93
CA LYS A 37 -19.34 4.76 -1.74
C LYS A 37 -18.96 6.14 -1.23
N SER A 38 -17.67 6.50 -1.38
CA SER A 38 -17.13 7.78 -0.94
C SER A 38 -17.44 8.91 -1.93
N PRO A 39 -17.52 10.16 -1.50
CA PRO A 39 -17.57 11.29 -2.41
C PRO A 39 -16.27 11.50 -3.21
N THR A 40 -15.19 10.79 -2.88
CA THR A 40 -13.87 10.85 -3.53
C THR A 40 -13.43 9.46 -3.94
N ILE A 41 -12.63 9.35 -5.01
CA ILE A 41 -12.07 8.08 -5.49
C ILE A 41 -10.75 7.73 -4.80
N GLY A 42 -10.18 6.57 -5.13
CA GLY A 42 -8.84 6.14 -4.72
C GLY A 42 -8.80 5.28 -3.46
N GLY A 43 -9.85 5.30 -2.64
CA GLY A 43 -9.92 4.50 -1.41
C GLY A 43 -8.76 4.81 -0.47
N ARG A 44 -7.91 3.81 -0.19
CA ARG A 44 -6.76 3.95 0.71
C ARG A 44 -5.62 4.81 0.17
N VAL A 45 -5.60 5.11 -1.12
CA VAL A 45 -4.57 5.95 -1.78
C VAL A 45 -4.99 7.43 -1.83
N ALA A 46 -5.89 7.84 -0.95
CA ALA A 46 -6.32 9.23 -0.85
C ALA A 46 -5.20 10.13 -0.30
N SER A 47 -5.08 11.32 -0.86
CA SER A 47 -4.16 12.37 -0.42
C SER A 47 -4.90 13.67 -0.25
N TYR A 48 -4.42 14.50 0.66
CA TYR A 48 -5.00 15.79 1.00
C TYR A 48 -3.97 16.90 0.80
N THR A 49 -4.40 18.02 0.23
CA THR A 49 -3.59 19.22 0.15
C THR A 49 -4.23 20.34 0.95
N GLY A 50 -3.49 20.94 1.86
CA GLY A 50 -3.93 22.08 2.66
C GLY A 50 -4.14 23.32 1.80
N LYS A 51 -5.21 24.07 2.07
CA LYS A 51 -5.57 25.32 1.39
C LYS A 51 -6.26 26.28 2.36
N GLY A 52 -5.46 27.17 2.95
CA GLY A 52 -5.95 28.06 4.02
C GLY A 52 -6.41 27.26 5.24
N ASP A 53 -7.64 27.48 5.66
CA ASP A 53 -8.30 26.80 6.76
C ASP A 53 -9.03 25.50 6.38
N LYS A 54 -8.73 24.94 5.19
CA LYS A 54 -9.33 23.73 4.63
C LYS A 54 -8.28 22.77 4.12
N VAL A 55 -8.72 21.58 3.76
CA VAL A 55 -7.95 20.65 2.91
C VAL A 55 -8.75 20.32 1.65
N THR A 56 -8.04 20.01 0.59
CA THR A 56 -8.64 19.59 -0.69
C THR A 56 -8.31 18.12 -0.97
N ILE A 57 -9.27 17.40 -1.50
CA ILE A 57 -9.13 16.05 -2.04
C ILE A 57 -10.05 15.89 -3.25
N ASP A 58 -9.55 15.37 -4.36
CA ASP A 58 -10.33 15.12 -5.57
C ASP A 58 -11.17 16.38 -6.00
N GLY A 59 -10.55 17.56 -5.92
CA GLY A 59 -11.18 18.84 -6.22
C GLY A 59 -12.22 19.35 -5.22
N LYS A 60 -12.42 18.65 -4.09
CA LYS A 60 -13.37 19.05 -3.04
C LYS A 60 -12.65 19.67 -1.87
N GLU A 61 -13.18 20.78 -1.37
CA GLU A 61 -12.73 21.42 -0.14
C GLU A 61 -13.46 20.84 1.08
N LEU A 62 -12.71 20.48 2.11
CA LEU A 62 -13.20 19.92 3.35
C LEU A 62 -12.74 20.78 4.52
N ASP A 63 -13.64 21.02 5.46
CA ASP A 63 -13.32 21.52 6.79
C ASP A 63 -12.79 20.38 7.70
N ASP A 64 -12.52 20.67 8.95
CA ASP A 64 -12.02 19.70 9.94
C ASP A 64 -12.94 18.47 10.08
N ARG A 65 -14.26 18.66 10.06
CA ARG A 65 -15.25 17.56 10.16
C ARG A 65 -15.31 16.74 8.87
N GLY A 66 -15.32 17.40 7.74
CA GLY A 66 -15.28 16.76 6.43
C GLY A 66 -14.01 15.95 6.25
N PHE A 67 -12.88 16.48 6.69
CA PHE A 67 -11.60 15.77 6.70
C PHE A 67 -11.64 14.49 7.55
N MET A 68 -12.08 14.59 8.81
CA MET A 68 -12.19 13.44 9.69
C MET A 68 -13.14 12.37 9.16
N LYS A 69 -14.26 12.79 8.53
CA LYS A 69 -15.17 11.86 7.85
C LYS A 69 -14.51 11.17 6.66
N SER A 70 -13.79 11.92 5.83
CA SER A 70 -13.08 11.38 4.66
C SER A 70 -12.01 10.35 5.07
N LEU A 71 -11.28 10.60 6.15
CA LEU A 71 -10.36 9.63 6.73
C LEU A 71 -11.10 8.33 7.11
N ALA A 72 -12.22 8.45 7.85
CA ALA A 72 -13.00 7.30 8.30
C ALA A 72 -13.56 6.49 7.12
N ASP A 73 -14.04 7.15 6.08
CA ASP A 73 -14.52 6.49 4.85
C ASP A 73 -13.43 5.64 4.18
N SER A 74 -12.17 6.04 4.35
CA SER A 74 -10.97 5.32 3.87
C SER A 74 -10.32 4.42 4.93
N ARG A 75 -10.99 4.14 6.05
CA ARG A 75 -10.52 3.29 7.16
C ARG A 75 -9.26 3.83 7.85
N CYS A 76 -9.20 5.14 7.96
CA CYS A 76 -8.15 5.87 8.66
C CYS A 76 -8.78 6.79 9.70
N TRP A 77 -8.06 7.17 10.72
CA TRP A 77 -8.55 8.10 11.75
C TRP A 77 -7.41 8.88 12.39
N VAL A 78 -7.73 9.95 13.08
CA VAL A 78 -6.76 10.71 13.87
C VAL A 78 -6.66 10.10 15.26
N SER A 79 -5.49 9.61 15.65
CA SER A 79 -5.22 9.10 16.99
C SER A 79 -4.54 10.11 17.91
N TYR A 80 -3.73 10.98 17.33
CA TYR A 80 -3.05 12.05 18.06
C TYR A 80 -2.74 13.20 17.09
N CYS A 81 -2.84 14.41 17.57
CA CYS A 81 -2.39 15.59 16.84
C CYS A 81 -1.92 16.70 17.80
N GLU A 82 -0.99 17.51 17.34
CA GLU A 82 -0.45 18.65 18.08
C GLU A 82 -0.19 19.80 17.08
N PRO A 83 -0.89 20.97 17.22
CA PRO A 83 -2.02 21.21 18.11
C PRO A 83 -3.25 20.36 17.73
N ASP A 84 -4.37 20.52 18.44
CA ASP A 84 -5.62 19.82 18.11
C ASP A 84 -6.11 20.17 16.70
N ILE A 85 -6.90 19.26 16.11
CA ILE A 85 -7.31 19.34 14.71
C ILE A 85 -8.04 20.64 14.37
N LYS A 86 -8.91 21.13 15.27
CA LYS A 86 -9.64 22.38 15.04
C LYS A 86 -8.70 23.57 15.00
N THR A 87 -7.71 23.59 15.90
CA THR A 87 -6.67 24.61 15.93
C THR A 87 -5.81 24.54 14.68
N MET A 88 -5.45 23.34 14.19
CA MET A 88 -4.71 23.18 12.93
C MET A 88 -5.43 23.85 11.77
N PHE A 89 -6.72 23.55 11.60
CA PHE A 89 -7.55 24.11 10.54
C PHE A 89 -7.73 25.62 10.72
N ALA A 90 -8.19 26.07 11.88
CA ALA A 90 -8.44 27.49 12.15
C ALA A 90 -7.21 28.40 11.97
N ARG A 91 -6.00 27.86 12.18
CA ARG A 91 -4.74 28.58 11.99
C ARG A 91 -4.12 28.37 10.60
N GLY A 92 -4.72 27.55 9.74
CA GLY A 92 -4.18 27.23 8.42
C GLY A 92 -2.82 26.54 8.46
N LEU A 93 -2.53 25.72 9.50
CA LEU A 93 -1.22 25.09 9.64
C LEU A 93 -0.94 24.05 8.57
N LEU A 94 -1.98 23.52 7.92
CA LEU A 94 -1.87 22.54 6.85
C LEU A 94 -1.68 23.20 5.46
N ASP A 95 -1.80 24.54 5.37
CA ASP A 95 -1.75 25.25 4.09
C ASP A 95 -0.46 24.97 3.31
N GLY A 96 -0.62 24.54 2.06
CA GLY A 96 0.47 24.19 1.15
C GLY A 96 1.18 22.86 1.43
N TYR A 97 0.75 22.11 2.46
CA TYR A 97 1.24 20.75 2.67
C TYR A 97 0.36 19.73 1.95
N THR A 98 0.99 18.71 1.36
CA THR A 98 0.31 17.53 0.82
C THR A 98 0.66 16.32 1.66
N PHE A 99 -0.33 15.62 2.18
CA PHE A 99 -0.17 14.45 3.02
C PHE A 99 -1.16 13.35 2.64
N GLU A 100 -0.80 12.13 2.98
CA GLU A 100 -1.50 10.93 2.54
C GLU A 100 -2.49 10.42 3.59
N ASN A 101 -3.36 9.54 3.17
CA ASN A 101 -4.21 8.75 4.06
C ASN A 101 -3.42 7.53 4.58
N GLY A 102 -2.49 7.76 5.50
CA GLY A 102 -1.51 6.78 5.95
C GLY A 102 -0.17 6.87 5.20
N GLY A 103 0.83 6.13 5.64
CA GLY A 103 2.13 6.10 4.97
C GLY A 103 2.06 5.42 3.61
N HIS A 104 2.55 6.08 2.57
CA HIS A 104 2.62 5.51 1.23
C HIS A 104 4.07 5.33 0.77
N GLY A 105 4.49 4.07 0.71
CA GLY A 105 5.68 3.66 -0.02
C GLY A 105 5.27 3.12 -1.39
N LEU A 106 5.70 3.77 -2.46
CA LEU A 106 5.52 3.28 -3.82
C LEU A 106 6.82 2.64 -4.28
N PHE A 107 6.92 1.32 -4.11
CA PHE A 107 8.13 0.60 -4.47
C PHE A 107 8.48 0.79 -5.95
N TRP A 108 9.78 0.93 -6.21
CA TRP A 108 10.41 1.04 -7.53
C TRP A 108 10.05 2.28 -8.37
N GLY A 109 9.22 3.19 -7.88
CA GLY A 109 8.94 4.48 -8.51
C GLY A 109 8.56 4.35 -9.99
N ASN A 110 9.30 5.03 -10.87
CA ASN A 110 9.05 5.00 -12.30
C ASN A 110 9.30 3.64 -12.99
N LYS A 111 9.83 2.64 -12.28
CA LYS A 111 9.93 1.25 -12.75
C LYS A 111 8.84 0.34 -12.21
N SER A 112 7.94 0.83 -11.37
CA SER A 112 6.85 0.05 -10.79
C SER A 112 5.84 -0.42 -11.83
N ARG A 113 5.15 -1.51 -11.53
CA ARG A 113 4.03 -2.00 -12.35
C ARG A 113 2.93 -0.96 -12.45
N CYS A 114 2.70 -0.19 -11.38
CA CYS A 114 1.77 0.92 -11.37
C CYS A 114 2.13 1.97 -12.42
N ARG A 115 3.39 2.40 -12.49
CA ARG A 115 3.84 3.38 -13.48
C ARG A 115 3.72 2.82 -14.90
N LEU A 116 4.13 1.59 -15.14
CA LEU A 116 4.02 0.95 -16.46
C LEU A 116 2.56 0.86 -16.91
N LEU A 117 1.64 0.56 -16.00
CA LEU A 117 0.20 0.59 -16.30
C LEU A 117 -0.28 2.00 -16.68
N LEU A 118 0.13 3.02 -15.94
CA LEU A 118 -0.24 4.42 -16.24
C LEU A 118 0.33 4.90 -17.58
N ASP A 119 1.56 4.51 -17.92
CA ASP A 119 2.15 4.78 -19.23
C ASP A 119 1.35 4.11 -20.35
N TYR A 120 0.98 2.85 -20.16
CA TYR A 120 0.15 2.11 -21.12
C TYR A 120 -1.24 2.74 -21.29
N LEU A 121 -1.84 3.21 -20.21
CA LEU A 121 -3.11 3.95 -20.26
C LEU A 121 -2.99 5.33 -20.94
N GLY A 122 -1.76 5.81 -21.19
CA GLY A 122 -1.49 7.14 -21.74
C GLY A 122 -1.70 8.27 -20.73
N ARG A 123 -1.53 7.97 -19.46
CA ARG A 123 -1.69 8.90 -18.33
C ARG A 123 -0.52 8.77 -17.35
N PRO A 124 0.72 9.07 -17.78
CA PRO A 124 1.88 8.92 -16.92
C PRO A 124 1.80 9.84 -15.69
N VAL A 125 2.17 9.29 -14.55
CA VAL A 125 2.38 10.03 -13.29
C VAL A 125 3.83 9.86 -12.91
N ASP A 126 4.54 10.96 -12.63
CA ASP A 126 5.92 10.88 -12.18
C ASP A 126 5.96 10.35 -10.74
N LEU A 127 6.70 9.26 -10.53
CA LEU A 127 6.88 8.61 -9.25
C LEU A 127 8.36 8.72 -8.83
N PRO A 128 8.78 9.88 -8.33
CA PRO A 128 10.18 10.10 -7.96
C PRO A 128 10.57 9.19 -6.80
N VAL A 129 11.78 8.66 -6.85
CA VAL A 129 12.33 7.81 -5.80
C VAL A 129 13.25 8.61 -4.89
N ASN A 130 13.40 8.16 -3.66
CA ASN A 130 14.34 8.73 -2.70
C ASN A 130 15.79 8.51 -3.15
N ASN A 131 16.67 9.42 -2.78
CA ASN A 131 18.07 9.41 -3.24
C ASN A 131 18.96 8.40 -2.52
N GLY A 132 18.52 7.82 -1.42
CA GLY A 132 19.36 6.92 -0.65
C GLY A 132 18.64 6.31 0.54
N LEU A 133 19.36 5.51 1.29
CA LEU A 133 18.93 4.86 2.51
C LEU A 133 19.79 5.32 3.67
N GLY A 134 19.17 5.71 4.75
CA GLY A 134 19.80 5.98 6.02
C GLY A 134 19.41 4.96 7.09
N PHE A 135 20.21 4.89 8.14
CA PHE A 135 19.91 4.13 9.35
C PHE A 135 20.14 4.96 10.58
N VAL A 136 19.34 4.76 11.60
CA VAL A 136 19.60 5.27 12.94
C VAL A 136 20.31 4.20 13.75
N ASP A 137 21.44 4.54 14.35
CA ASP A 137 22.03 3.71 15.39
C ASP A 137 21.32 4.01 16.71
N CYS A 138 20.56 3.04 17.20
CA CYS A 138 19.77 3.22 18.42
C CYS A 138 20.62 3.27 19.70
N ARG A 139 21.94 3.03 19.62
CA ARG A 139 22.87 3.12 20.76
C ARG A 139 23.19 4.57 21.13
N ASP A 140 23.35 5.42 20.12
CA ASP A 140 23.73 6.82 20.29
C ASP A 140 22.82 7.82 19.53
N ASN A 141 21.80 7.34 18.82
CA ASN A 141 20.89 8.09 17.95
C ASN A 141 21.58 8.81 16.78
N SER A 142 22.77 8.37 16.39
CA SER A 142 23.41 8.87 15.19
C SER A 142 22.68 8.36 13.94
N ILE A 143 22.69 9.17 12.88
CA ILE A 143 22.05 8.84 11.61
C ILE A 143 23.15 8.70 10.55
N TYR A 144 23.13 7.57 9.87
CA TYR A 144 24.10 7.24 8.84
C TYR A 144 23.43 7.10 7.50
N GLN A 145 23.99 7.73 6.49
CA GLN A 145 23.70 7.35 5.12
C GLN A 145 24.54 6.13 4.77
N VAL A 146 23.91 5.11 4.19
CA VAL A 146 24.61 3.88 3.79
C VAL A 146 25.18 4.05 2.40
N PRO A 147 26.49 4.27 2.27
CA PRO A 147 27.20 4.04 1.03
C PRO A 147 27.60 2.56 1.01
N GLY A 148 27.21 1.80 0.01
CA GLY A 148 27.30 0.36 -0.13
C GLY A 148 28.63 -0.37 0.04
N ARG A 149 29.55 0.09 0.90
CA ARG A 149 30.84 -0.54 1.17
C ARG A 149 31.32 -0.42 2.62
N LYS A 150 30.52 0.08 3.53
CA LYS A 150 30.87 0.14 4.96
C LYS A 150 29.91 -0.74 5.74
N PRO A 151 30.36 -1.37 6.85
CA PRO A 151 29.47 -2.06 7.77
C PRO A 151 28.32 -1.15 8.19
N TYR A 152 27.14 -1.73 8.38
CA TYR A 152 26.06 -1.00 9.03
C TYR A 152 26.49 -0.66 10.47
N PRO A 153 26.05 0.46 11.02
CA PRO A 153 26.59 0.97 12.30
C PRO A 153 26.57 -0.04 13.44
N TRP A 154 25.61 -0.96 13.44
CA TRP A 154 25.44 -1.99 14.47
C TRP A 154 26.14 -3.32 14.14
N GLN A 155 26.77 -3.45 12.97
CA GLN A 155 27.40 -4.71 12.54
C GLN A 155 28.91 -4.65 12.66
N THR A 156 29.49 -5.79 13.01
CA THR A 156 30.91 -6.06 12.84
C THR A 156 31.25 -6.27 11.36
N GLU A 157 32.53 -6.22 11.02
CA GLU A 157 33.02 -6.52 9.66
C GLU A 157 32.58 -7.94 9.20
N THR A 158 32.57 -8.90 10.13
CA THR A 158 32.12 -10.26 9.86
C THR A 158 30.62 -10.31 9.63
N GLY A 159 29.82 -9.69 10.50
CA GLY A 159 28.36 -9.62 10.34
C GLY A 159 27.97 -8.97 9.02
N TYR A 160 28.65 -7.90 8.64
CA TYR A 160 28.41 -7.24 7.35
C TYR A 160 28.71 -8.13 6.14
N ARG A 161 29.85 -8.87 6.16
CA ARG A 161 30.16 -9.82 5.07
C ARG A 161 29.14 -10.95 4.96
N GLU A 162 28.71 -11.48 6.10
CA GLU A 162 27.65 -12.50 6.13
C GLU A 162 26.33 -11.95 5.61
N THR A 163 25.97 -10.70 5.96
CA THR A 163 24.79 -10.01 5.41
C THR A 163 24.86 -9.92 3.90
N LEU A 164 25.98 -9.46 3.34
CA LEU A 164 26.15 -9.35 1.89
C LEU A 164 26.09 -10.72 1.19
N SER A 165 26.66 -11.76 1.83
CA SER A 165 26.57 -13.14 1.34
C SER A 165 25.13 -13.64 1.29
N ALA A 166 24.36 -13.41 2.37
CA ALA A 166 22.96 -13.79 2.46
C ALA A 166 22.10 -13.04 1.42
N LEU A 167 22.27 -11.71 1.29
CA LEU A 167 21.57 -10.90 0.28
C LEU A 167 21.87 -11.38 -1.14
N LYS A 168 23.13 -11.76 -1.42
CA LYS A 168 23.51 -12.30 -2.72
C LYS A 168 22.83 -13.66 -2.99
N GLN A 169 22.75 -14.54 -2.00
CA GLN A 169 22.06 -15.83 -2.14
C GLN A 169 20.58 -15.62 -2.41
N MET A 170 19.90 -14.82 -1.59
CA MET A 170 18.48 -14.53 -1.74
C MET A 170 18.15 -13.84 -3.05
N GLY A 171 18.92 -12.81 -3.42
CA GLY A 171 18.72 -12.07 -4.68
C GLY A 171 19.18 -12.84 -5.91
N GLY A 172 19.91 -13.94 -5.75
CA GLY A 172 20.34 -14.82 -6.85
C GLY A 172 19.31 -15.84 -7.32
N LEU A 173 18.22 -16.01 -6.57
CA LEU A 173 17.17 -16.98 -6.88
C LEU A 173 16.42 -16.64 -8.17
N SER A 174 16.03 -17.67 -8.90
CA SER A 174 15.06 -17.52 -9.99
C SER A 174 13.66 -17.29 -9.45
N MET A 175 12.78 -16.78 -10.30
CA MET A 175 11.37 -16.59 -9.91
C MET A 175 10.66 -17.93 -9.65
N GLU A 176 11.10 -19.00 -10.32
CA GLU A 176 10.60 -20.36 -10.07
C GLU A 176 10.99 -20.87 -8.68
N GLU A 177 12.25 -20.66 -8.27
CA GLU A 177 12.71 -20.98 -6.91
C GLU A 177 11.97 -20.17 -5.85
N CYS A 178 11.69 -18.88 -6.11
CA CYS A 178 10.88 -18.06 -5.24
C CYS A 178 9.43 -18.59 -5.15
N ALA A 179 8.85 -19.01 -6.28
CA ALA A 179 7.51 -19.59 -6.30
C ALA A 179 7.44 -20.88 -5.49
N ALA A 180 8.44 -21.76 -5.60
CA ALA A 180 8.53 -22.98 -4.82
C ALA A 180 8.64 -22.72 -3.30
N ALA A 181 9.18 -21.57 -2.91
CA ALA A 181 9.32 -21.19 -1.50
C ALA A 181 8.01 -20.60 -0.88
N MET A 182 6.91 -20.50 -1.64
CA MET A 182 5.63 -19.95 -1.14
C MET A 182 4.98 -20.83 -0.06
N GLU A 183 5.25 -22.12 -0.07
CA GLU A 183 4.72 -23.09 0.88
C GLU A 183 5.52 -23.17 2.20
N MET A 184 6.55 -22.34 2.34
CA MET A 184 7.47 -22.31 3.48
C MET A 184 7.51 -20.91 4.09
N ASP A 185 7.66 -20.83 5.41
CA ASP A 185 7.91 -19.56 6.08
C ASP A 185 9.38 -19.11 5.93
N VAL A 186 9.60 -17.79 6.10
CA VAL A 186 10.93 -17.18 5.97
C VAL A 186 11.93 -17.76 6.98
N GLN A 187 11.50 -18.01 8.22
CA GLN A 187 12.37 -18.55 9.27
C GLN A 187 12.94 -19.92 8.86
N THR A 188 12.05 -20.83 8.49
CA THR A 188 12.41 -22.19 8.05
C THR A 188 13.33 -22.15 6.84
N TRP A 189 13.00 -21.29 5.84
CA TRP A 189 13.82 -21.14 4.64
C TRP A 189 15.25 -20.68 4.94
N LEU A 190 15.42 -19.72 5.87
CA LEU A 190 16.71 -19.20 6.29
C LEU A 190 17.51 -20.24 7.11
N GLU A 191 16.83 -20.97 8.01
CA GLU A 191 17.46 -22.01 8.85
C GLU A 191 18.04 -23.14 8.02
N GLU A 192 17.29 -23.67 7.05
CA GLU A 192 17.76 -24.72 6.14
C GLU A 192 19.03 -24.35 5.38
N ARG A 193 19.26 -23.05 5.15
CA ARG A 193 20.43 -22.51 4.43
C ARG A 193 21.51 -21.98 5.37
N GLY A 194 21.31 -22.12 6.66
CA GLY A 194 22.25 -21.67 7.68
C GLY A 194 22.41 -20.15 7.77
N LEU A 195 21.48 -19.38 7.22
CA LEU A 195 21.51 -17.91 7.19
C LEU A 195 21.09 -17.27 8.53
N THR A 196 20.66 -18.07 9.50
CA THR A 196 20.36 -17.63 10.87
C THR A 196 21.55 -17.77 11.84
N LYS A 197 22.68 -18.33 11.39
CA LYS A 197 23.84 -18.62 12.27
C LYS A 197 24.57 -17.37 12.72
N ASN A 198 24.61 -16.33 11.91
CA ASN A 198 25.17 -15.04 12.28
C ASN A 198 24.02 -14.12 12.71
N GLU A 199 23.98 -13.76 13.98
CA GLU A 199 22.91 -12.97 14.59
C GLU A 199 22.77 -11.59 13.93
N GLU A 200 23.88 -10.90 13.67
CA GLU A 200 23.86 -9.57 13.03
C GLU A 200 23.31 -9.61 11.60
N ALA A 201 23.68 -10.62 10.82
CA ALA A 201 23.15 -10.82 9.47
C ALA A 201 21.67 -11.20 9.50
N TYR A 202 21.30 -12.06 10.41
CA TYR A 202 19.90 -12.48 10.58
C TYR A 202 19.01 -11.32 11.02
N ASP A 203 19.45 -10.49 11.96
CA ASP A 203 18.73 -9.29 12.38
C ASP A 203 18.53 -8.32 11.23
N TYR A 204 19.54 -8.13 10.38
CA TYR A 204 19.40 -7.31 9.19
C TYR A 204 18.35 -7.88 8.20
N ILE A 205 18.36 -9.19 7.97
CA ILE A 205 17.37 -9.86 7.11
C ILE A 205 15.96 -9.67 7.66
N LYS A 206 15.76 -9.78 8.96
CA LYS A 206 14.46 -9.51 9.60
C LYS A 206 14.00 -8.08 9.38
N VAL A 207 14.90 -7.11 9.48
CA VAL A 207 14.61 -5.69 9.21
C VAL A 207 14.15 -5.50 7.76
N VAL A 208 14.86 -6.09 6.79
CA VAL A 208 14.49 -6.01 5.37
C VAL A 208 13.13 -6.66 5.11
N MET A 209 12.90 -7.85 5.67
CA MET A 209 11.63 -8.55 5.57
C MET A 209 10.48 -7.73 6.18
N ALA A 210 10.68 -7.18 7.36
CA ALA A 210 9.68 -6.39 8.05
C ALA A 210 9.27 -5.15 7.23
N CYS A 211 10.23 -4.49 6.57
CA CYS A 211 9.97 -3.37 5.67
C CYS A 211 9.08 -3.77 4.48
N GLN A 212 9.38 -4.90 3.88
CA GLN A 212 8.72 -5.31 2.64
C GLN A 212 7.38 -5.98 2.86
N ASN A 213 7.27 -6.75 3.93
CA ASN A 213 6.06 -7.52 4.25
C ASN A 213 5.21 -6.87 5.34
N ALA A 214 5.68 -5.76 5.93
CA ALA A 214 5.04 -5.12 7.09
C ALA A 214 4.83 -6.07 8.27
N MET A 215 5.74 -7.05 8.46
CA MET A 215 5.65 -8.13 9.45
C MET A 215 7.01 -8.38 10.09
N ALA A 216 7.07 -8.41 11.42
CA ALA A 216 8.29 -8.66 12.17
C ALA A 216 8.57 -10.16 12.43
N GLU A 217 7.53 -11.01 12.33
CA GLU A 217 7.63 -12.43 12.67
C GLU A 217 7.91 -13.30 11.43
N PRO A 218 9.15 -13.79 11.21
CA PRO A 218 9.52 -14.55 10.02
C PRO A 218 8.74 -15.84 9.82
N LYS A 219 8.22 -16.45 10.89
CA LYS A 219 7.41 -17.67 10.82
C LYS A 219 6.02 -17.43 10.25
N MET A 220 5.60 -16.17 10.13
CA MET A 220 4.30 -15.81 9.62
C MET A 220 4.36 -15.28 8.19
N ALA A 221 5.54 -15.04 7.65
CA ALA A 221 5.75 -14.52 6.31
C ALA A 221 6.07 -15.65 5.31
N PRO A 222 5.33 -15.80 4.20
CA PRO A 222 5.70 -16.72 3.13
C PRO A 222 7.06 -16.35 2.54
N ALA A 223 7.97 -17.32 2.50
CA ALA A 223 9.34 -17.06 2.02
C ALA A 223 9.36 -16.59 0.56
N GLY A 224 8.50 -17.17 -0.28
CA GLY A 224 8.42 -16.79 -1.69
C GLY A 224 8.05 -15.34 -1.93
N ASP A 225 7.16 -14.75 -1.13
CA ASP A 225 6.82 -13.32 -1.25
C ASP A 225 8.04 -12.43 -0.91
N PHE A 226 8.77 -12.75 0.15
CA PHE A 226 9.97 -12.03 0.55
C PHE A 226 11.09 -12.14 -0.49
N LEU A 227 11.39 -13.37 -0.93
CA LEU A 227 12.42 -13.66 -1.92
C LEU A 227 12.06 -13.10 -3.30
N GLY A 228 10.78 -13.18 -3.66
CA GLY A 228 10.26 -12.64 -4.92
C GLY A 228 10.47 -11.12 -5.04
N TYR A 229 10.32 -10.38 -3.95
CA TYR A 229 10.67 -8.95 -3.94
C TYR A 229 12.13 -8.72 -4.32
N MET A 230 13.04 -9.50 -3.74
CA MET A 230 14.48 -9.35 -4.00
C MET A 230 14.84 -9.73 -5.43
N ALA A 231 14.26 -10.80 -5.95
CA ALA A 231 14.45 -11.24 -7.34
C ALA A 231 13.92 -10.20 -8.34
N ILE A 232 12.73 -9.66 -8.09
CA ILE A 232 12.15 -8.59 -8.91
C ILE A 232 13.05 -7.35 -8.91
N ALA A 233 13.50 -6.88 -7.73
CA ALA A 233 14.38 -5.71 -7.64
C ALA A 233 15.65 -5.89 -8.49
N ARG A 234 16.25 -7.08 -8.49
CA ARG A 234 17.39 -7.43 -9.34
C ARG A 234 17.02 -7.32 -10.84
N ASP A 235 15.90 -7.92 -11.23
CA ASP A 235 15.51 -8.04 -12.65
C ASP A 235 15.17 -6.68 -13.27
N ILE A 236 14.62 -5.77 -12.48
CA ILE A 236 14.37 -4.38 -12.91
C ILE A 236 15.56 -3.44 -12.65
N HIS A 237 16.71 -3.99 -12.24
CA HIS A 237 17.92 -3.23 -11.93
C HIS A 237 17.70 -2.11 -10.91
N MET A 238 17.01 -2.43 -9.83
CA MET A 238 16.84 -1.57 -8.67
C MET A 238 17.68 -2.06 -7.50
N ASN A 239 18.29 -1.12 -6.79
CA ASN A 239 18.94 -1.45 -5.54
C ASN A 239 17.86 -1.74 -4.48
N LEU A 240 18.03 -2.81 -3.72
CA LEU A 240 17.16 -3.17 -2.59
C LEU A 240 17.00 -2.03 -1.55
N HIS A 241 17.98 -1.15 -1.49
CA HIS A 241 18.08 -0.09 -0.50
C HIS A 241 17.87 1.31 -1.08
N SER A 242 17.90 1.46 -2.40
CA SER A 242 17.74 2.78 -3.01
C SER A 242 16.32 2.99 -3.50
N GLY A 243 15.65 3.92 -2.87
CA GLY A 243 14.53 4.57 -3.48
C GLY A 243 13.31 3.71 -3.76
N SER A 244 12.99 2.83 -2.84
CA SER A 244 11.73 2.09 -2.93
C SER A 244 10.51 2.91 -2.49
N VAL A 245 10.70 4.14 -2.05
CA VAL A 245 9.58 5.02 -1.68
C VAL A 245 9.51 6.18 -2.66
N ALA A 246 8.50 6.17 -3.51
CA ALA A 246 8.17 7.31 -4.35
C ALA A 246 7.11 8.17 -3.67
N THR A 247 7.29 9.47 -3.68
CA THR A 247 6.30 10.43 -3.22
C THR A 247 5.91 11.31 -4.39
N VAL A 248 4.62 11.37 -4.66
CA VAL A 248 4.07 12.21 -5.75
C VAL A 248 3.86 13.61 -5.23
N ALA A 249 4.19 14.63 -6.04
CA ALA A 249 3.84 16.01 -5.75
C ALA A 249 2.30 16.19 -5.72
N ASP A 250 1.84 17.41 -5.44
CA ASP A 250 0.40 17.72 -5.50
C ASP A 250 -0.27 17.07 -6.75
N PRO A 251 -1.37 16.36 -6.59
CA PRO A 251 -2.14 16.10 -5.38
C PRO A 251 -1.73 14.85 -4.57
N GLY A 252 -0.46 14.51 -4.51
CA GLY A 252 0.03 13.32 -3.81
C GLY A 252 -0.28 12.03 -4.55
N CYS A 253 -0.33 10.92 -3.85
CA CYS A 253 -0.65 9.60 -4.44
C CYS A 253 -2.04 9.55 -5.10
N MET A 254 -2.90 10.52 -4.79
CA MET A 254 -4.20 10.72 -5.47
C MET A 254 -4.06 10.93 -6.98
N ALA A 255 -2.91 11.38 -7.47
CA ALA A 255 -2.62 11.48 -8.89
C ALA A 255 -2.82 10.14 -9.64
N ILE A 256 -2.57 9.01 -8.97
CA ILE A 256 -2.66 7.67 -9.58
C ILE A 256 -4.12 7.31 -9.94
N PRO A 257 -5.07 7.24 -9.00
CA PRO A 257 -6.46 6.94 -9.34
C PRO A 257 -7.10 8.00 -10.23
N LEU A 258 -6.74 9.27 -10.11
CA LEU A 258 -7.21 10.34 -11.01
C LEU A 258 -6.74 10.11 -12.45
N ALA A 259 -5.51 9.67 -12.66
CA ALA A 259 -5.00 9.32 -13.99
C ALA A 259 -5.74 8.11 -14.59
N MET A 260 -6.05 7.11 -13.78
CA MET A 260 -6.86 5.95 -14.21
C MET A 260 -8.30 6.36 -14.55
N GLU A 261 -8.93 7.23 -13.76
CA GLU A 261 -10.26 7.78 -14.05
C GLU A 261 -10.26 8.55 -15.37
N GLN A 262 -9.26 9.40 -15.61
CA GLN A 262 -9.14 10.12 -16.88
C GLN A 262 -9.04 9.16 -18.07
N ALA A 263 -8.32 8.05 -17.93
CA ALA A 263 -8.24 7.02 -18.97
C ALA A 263 -9.58 6.31 -19.19
N LEU A 264 -10.27 5.97 -18.11
CA LEU A 264 -11.61 5.36 -18.13
C LEU A 264 -12.61 6.27 -18.85
N ASN A 265 -12.69 7.54 -18.43
CA ASN A 265 -13.62 8.51 -19.00
C ASN A 265 -13.34 8.78 -20.49
N ALA A 266 -12.07 8.86 -20.88
CA ALA A 266 -11.66 9.02 -22.27
C ALA A 266 -12.07 7.82 -23.15
N ALA A 267 -12.25 6.65 -22.56
CA ALA A 267 -12.71 5.43 -23.21
C ALA A 267 -14.24 5.20 -23.09
N GLY A 268 -14.99 6.15 -22.53
CA GLY A 268 -16.45 6.10 -22.44
C GLY A 268 -17.01 5.38 -21.21
N GLY A 269 -16.16 4.98 -20.24
CA GLY A 269 -16.61 4.52 -18.94
C GLY A 269 -16.90 5.68 -17.97
N GLU A 270 -17.50 5.38 -16.83
CA GLU A 270 -17.84 6.40 -15.83
C GLU A 270 -17.66 5.91 -14.39
N ILE A 271 -17.47 6.86 -13.45
CA ILE A 271 -17.45 6.61 -12.01
C ILE A 271 -18.58 7.38 -11.34
N MET A 272 -19.48 6.68 -10.66
CA MET A 272 -20.50 7.29 -9.81
C MET A 272 -20.00 7.33 -8.36
N ARG A 273 -19.68 8.52 -7.88
CA ARG A 273 -19.25 8.79 -6.50
C ARG A 273 -20.45 8.95 -5.56
N ALA A 274 -20.22 8.75 -4.25
CA ALA A 274 -21.25 8.81 -3.20
C ALA A 274 -22.42 7.87 -3.52
N THR A 275 -22.11 6.70 -4.08
CA THR A 275 -23.08 5.69 -4.52
C THR A 275 -22.65 4.34 -3.92
N PRO A 276 -22.98 4.09 -2.65
CA PRO A 276 -22.65 2.82 -2.00
C PRO A 276 -23.45 1.67 -2.65
N VAL A 277 -22.74 0.59 -2.93
CA VAL A 277 -23.33 -0.70 -3.24
C VAL A 277 -23.71 -1.37 -1.93
N GLU A 278 -24.98 -1.70 -1.77
CA GLU A 278 -25.52 -2.37 -0.59
C GLU A 278 -25.51 -3.89 -0.76
N GLU A 279 -25.72 -4.37 -2.01
CA GLU A 279 -25.71 -5.80 -2.30
C GLU A 279 -25.27 -6.05 -3.76
N ILE A 280 -24.48 -7.10 -3.97
CA ILE A 280 -24.27 -7.72 -5.29
C ILE A 280 -25.33 -8.84 -5.41
N ILE A 281 -26.21 -8.70 -6.39
CA ILE A 281 -27.33 -9.63 -6.61
C ILE A 281 -26.79 -10.93 -7.20
N VAL A 282 -27.08 -12.04 -6.54
CA VAL A 282 -26.75 -13.39 -7.02
C VAL A 282 -28.01 -14.22 -7.10
N GLU A 283 -28.37 -14.65 -8.31
CA GLU A 283 -29.52 -15.51 -8.60
C GLU A 283 -29.03 -16.74 -9.36
N GLU A 284 -29.49 -17.92 -8.92
CA GLU A 284 -29.13 -19.21 -9.53
C GLU A 284 -27.60 -19.38 -9.76
N GLY A 285 -26.78 -18.89 -8.80
CA GLY A 285 -25.33 -18.99 -8.88
C GLY A 285 -24.68 -18.03 -9.86
N LYS A 286 -25.37 -16.98 -10.31
CA LYS A 286 -24.86 -15.98 -11.25
C LYS A 286 -25.03 -14.56 -10.72
N ALA A 287 -24.06 -13.70 -10.98
CA ALA A 287 -24.22 -12.27 -10.75
C ALA A 287 -25.29 -11.71 -11.70
N ARG A 288 -26.15 -10.83 -11.17
CA ARG A 288 -27.25 -10.19 -11.92
C ARG A 288 -27.23 -8.68 -11.85
N GLY A 289 -26.31 -8.11 -11.11
CA GLY A 289 -26.19 -6.68 -10.91
C GLY A 289 -25.94 -6.31 -9.46
N VAL A 290 -26.30 -5.10 -9.12
CA VAL A 290 -26.09 -4.54 -7.78
C VAL A 290 -27.31 -3.76 -7.32
N ILE A 291 -27.51 -3.73 -6.00
CA ILE A 291 -28.41 -2.77 -5.35
C ILE A 291 -27.53 -1.64 -4.83
N ILE A 292 -27.84 -0.41 -5.22
CA ILE A 292 -27.19 0.79 -4.75
C ILE A 292 -28.13 1.59 -3.85
N ARG A 293 -27.56 2.48 -3.05
CA ARG A 293 -28.32 3.54 -2.39
C ARG A 293 -28.02 4.84 -3.12
N ASN A 294 -29.07 5.44 -3.72
CA ASN A 294 -28.94 6.70 -4.42
C ASN A 294 -28.76 7.90 -3.47
N ARG A 295 -28.61 9.09 -4.01
CA ARG A 295 -28.39 10.33 -3.21
C ARG A 295 -29.59 10.72 -2.35
N GLU A 296 -30.78 10.30 -2.74
CA GLU A 296 -32.04 10.48 -2.02
C GLU A 296 -32.20 9.48 -0.86
N GLY A 297 -31.29 8.46 -0.80
CA GLY A 297 -31.32 7.39 0.20
C GLY A 297 -32.21 6.20 -0.21
N GLU A 298 -32.70 6.18 -1.44
CA GLU A 298 -33.52 5.10 -1.97
C GLU A 298 -32.67 3.98 -2.55
N PHE A 299 -33.21 2.76 -2.54
CA PHE A 299 -32.55 1.60 -3.15
C PHE A 299 -32.92 1.52 -4.63
N GLU A 300 -31.92 1.39 -5.47
CA GLU A 300 -32.07 1.17 -6.90
C GLU A 300 -31.27 -0.05 -7.35
N THR A 301 -31.80 -0.79 -8.32
CA THR A 301 -31.11 -1.94 -8.94
C THR A 301 -30.48 -1.48 -10.25
N ILE A 302 -29.21 -1.86 -10.44
CA ILE A 302 -28.52 -1.74 -11.73
C ILE A 302 -28.19 -3.15 -12.19
N GLU A 303 -28.86 -3.61 -13.26
CA GLU A 303 -28.68 -4.94 -13.83
C GLU A 303 -27.36 -5.05 -14.59
N CYS A 304 -26.62 -6.15 -14.40
CA CYS A 304 -25.40 -6.48 -15.13
C CYS A 304 -24.98 -7.92 -14.82
N ASP A 305 -24.64 -8.69 -15.84
CA ASP A 305 -24.19 -10.09 -15.68
C ASP A 305 -22.70 -10.21 -15.32
N THR A 306 -21.97 -9.11 -15.24
CA THR A 306 -20.55 -9.08 -14.90
C THR A 306 -20.26 -8.04 -13.83
N VAL A 307 -19.86 -8.49 -12.65
CA VAL A 307 -19.54 -7.63 -11.51
C VAL A 307 -18.11 -7.88 -11.04
N ILE A 308 -17.31 -6.83 -10.93
CA ILE A 308 -15.96 -6.86 -10.36
C ILE A 308 -16.03 -6.23 -8.97
N CYS A 309 -15.65 -7.00 -7.95
CA CYS A 309 -15.61 -6.55 -6.57
C CYS A 309 -14.18 -6.13 -6.19
N ASN A 310 -13.97 -4.83 -5.95
CA ASN A 310 -12.70 -4.26 -5.47
C ASN A 310 -12.74 -3.98 -3.96
N ILE A 311 -13.41 -4.84 -3.22
CA ILE A 311 -13.47 -4.79 -1.75
C ILE A 311 -12.46 -5.81 -1.19
N PRO A 312 -11.69 -5.49 -0.15
CA PRO A 312 -10.77 -6.45 0.47
C PRO A 312 -11.48 -7.76 0.87
N PRO A 313 -10.84 -8.94 0.75
CA PRO A 313 -11.47 -10.25 0.98
C PRO A 313 -12.25 -10.34 2.30
N LYS A 314 -11.68 -9.81 3.37
CA LYS A 314 -12.30 -9.80 4.71
C LYS A 314 -13.65 -9.08 4.77
N HIS A 315 -13.93 -8.19 3.82
CA HIS A 315 -15.11 -7.30 3.83
C HIS A 315 -16.08 -7.55 2.69
N ILE A 316 -15.84 -8.51 1.82
CA ILE A 316 -16.73 -8.78 0.67
C ILE A 316 -18.14 -9.15 1.11
N PHE A 317 -18.29 -9.75 2.29
CA PHE A 317 -19.59 -10.12 2.84
C PHE A 317 -20.40 -8.94 3.37
N ASN A 318 -19.91 -7.73 3.26
CA ASN A 318 -20.71 -6.52 3.45
C ASN A 318 -21.65 -6.25 2.26
N VAL A 319 -21.33 -6.81 1.08
CA VAL A 319 -22.09 -6.64 -0.16
C VAL A 319 -22.46 -7.97 -0.84
N LEU A 320 -21.91 -9.09 -0.36
CA LEU A 320 -22.19 -10.45 -0.85
C LEU A 320 -22.71 -11.30 0.29
N HIS A 321 -23.82 -12.01 0.07
CA HIS A 321 -24.34 -12.87 1.11
C HIS A 321 -23.49 -14.16 1.23
N PRO A 322 -23.01 -14.53 2.45
CA PRO A 322 -22.14 -15.71 2.66
C PRO A 322 -22.74 -17.03 2.16
N ARG A 323 -24.07 -17.16 2.09
CA ARG A 323 -24.77 -18.38 1.61
C ARG A 323 -24.37 -18.83 0.21
N HIS A 324 -23.77 -17.95 -0.60
CA HIS A 324 -23.34 -18.27 -1.97
C HIS A 324 -21.98 -18.94 -2.02
N PHE A 325 -21.33 -19.12 -0.87
CA PHE A 325 -19.95 -19.63 -0.77
C PHE A 325 -19.86 -20.76 0.26
N PRO A 326 -18.89 -21.68 0.10
CA PRO A 326 -18.62 -22.70 1.12
C PRO A 326 -18.25 -22.07 2.47
N ALA A 327 -18.72 -22.67 3.56
CA ALA A 327 -18.47 -22.16 4.91
C ALA A 327 -16.95 -22.03 5.25
N GLU A 328 -16.13 -22.97 4.74
CA GLU A 328 -14.69 -22.93 4.91
C GLU A 328 -14.06 -21.73 4.22
N TRP A 329 -14.52 -21.37 3.02
CA TRP A 329 -14.05 -20.19 2.30
C TRP A 329 -14.48 -18.90 2.99
N VAL A 330 -15.68 -18.86 3.54
CA VAL A 330 -16.16 -17.72 4.36
C VAL A 330 -15.29 -17.55 5.60
N ASP A 331 -15.00 -18.66 6.32
CA ASP A 331 -14.15 -18.64 7.50
C ASP A 331 -12.71 -18.18 7.16
N LEU A 332 -12.16 -18.69 6.05
CA LEU A 332 -10.83 -18.29 5.58
C LEU A 332 -10.75 -16.77 5.42
N LEU A 333 -11.68 -16.16 4.69
CA LEU A 333 -11.64 -14.73 4.40
C LEU A 333 -11.92 -13.84 5.62
N GLN A 334 -12.86 -14.22 6.47
CA GLN A 334 -13.26 -13.41 7.62
C GLN A 334 -12.29 -13.52 8.79
N ASN A 335 -11.71 -14.71 9.04
CA ASN A 335 -11.03 -15.01 10.28
C ASN A 335 -9.54 -15.34 10.13
N ARG A 336 -9.11 -15.87 8.98
CA ARG A 336 -7.72 -16.34 8.78
C ARG A 336 -6.88 -15.46 7.87
N PHE A 337 -7.49 -14.66 6.98
CA PHE A 337 -6.80 -13.59 6.25
C PHE A 337 -6.67 -12.36 7.14
N TRP A 338 -5.53 -11.75 7.12
CA TRP A 338 -5.24 -10.54 7.86
C TRP A 338 -4.40 -9.58 7.03
N SER A 339 -4.42 -8.34 7.42
CA SER A 339 -3.68 -7.28 6.76
C SER A 339 -2.87 -6.49 7.77
N ALA A 340 -1.82 -5.85 7.31
CA ALA A 340 -1.11 -4.86 8.09
C ALA A 340 -1.79 -3.50 7.97
N GLY A 341 -1.90 -2.82 9.10
CA GLY A 341 -2.16 -1.39 9.15
C GLY A 341 -0.86 -0.61 9.18
N LEU A 342 -0.93 0.66 8.84
CA LEU A 342 0.18 1.61 9.00
C LEU A 342 -0.21 2.69 10.01
N LEU A 343 0.61 2.84 11.03
CA LEU A 343 0.56 3.96 11.95
C LEU A 343 1.53 5.02 11.41
N SER A 344 0.98 6.10 10.88
CA SER A 344 1.76 7.14 10.23
C SER A 344 1.66 8.47 10.94
N ALA A 345 2.75 9.23 10.96
CA ALA A 345 2.75 10.63 11.36
C ALA A 345 3.11 11.50 10.16
N PHE A 346 2.36 12.57 9.98
CA PHE A 346 2.68 13.67 9.09
C PHE A 346 3.05 14.87 9.95
N ILE A 347 4.21 15.46 9.67
CA ILE A 347 4.81 16.47 10.53
C ILE A 347 5.27 17.63 9.67
N GLY A 348 4.66 18.80 9.85
CA GLY A 348 5.10 20.02 9.20
C GLY A 348 6.25 20.65 9.99
N ILE A 349 7.37 20.92 9.32
CA ILE A 349 8.60 21.44 9.92
C ILE A 349 8.97 22.74 9.24
N LYS A 350 9.22 23.81 10.03
CA LYS A 350 9.58 25.16 9.52
C LYS A 350 10.97 25.24 8.94
N ASP A 351 11.89 24.44 9.46
CA ASP A 351 13.28 24.46 9.04
C ASP A 351 13.78 23.03 8.80
N ASN A 352 14.89 22.93 8.15
CA ASN A 352 15.49 21.65 7.85
C ASN A 352 16.22 21.08 9.07
N VAL A 353 15.51 20.33 9.91
CA VAL A 353 16.11 19.60 11.04
C VAL A 353 17.12 18.55 10.59
N TRP A 354 17.09 18.17 9.32
CA TRP A 354 18.06 17.27 8.69
C TRP A 354 19.47 17.86 8.55
N ALA A 355 19.58 19.19 8.44
CA ALA A 355 20.87 19.83 8.22
C ALA A 355 21.90 19.54 9.32
N GLN A 356 21.45 19.04 10.47
CA GLN A 356 22.33 18.61 11.56
C GLN A 356 22.94 17.22 11.33
N TYR A 357 22.47 16.48 10.32
CA TYR A 357 22.92 15.13 9.97
C TYR A 357 23.57 15.13 8.59
N GLU A 358 24.57 14.32 8.40
CA GLU A 358 25.22 14.10 7.09
C GLU A 358 24.43 13.10 6.24
N VAL A 359 23.14 13.32 6.09
CA VAL A 359 22.23 12.45 5.35
C VAL A 359 21.44 13.30 4.36
N ASP A 360 21.33 12.85 3.11
CA ASP A 360 20.50 13.53 2.12
C ASP A 360 19.07 13.59 2.64
N GLU A 361 18.46 14.78 2.67
CA GLU A 361 17.11 15.03 3.15
C GLU A 361 16.03 14.20 2.43
N ARG A 362 16.33 13.70 1.23
CA ARG A 362 15.46 12.82 0.43
C ARG A 362 15.74 11.35 0.67
N SER A 363 16.54 11.00 1.65
CA SER A 363 16.81 9.61 2.01
C SER A 363 15.64 9.02 2.78
N PHE A 364 15.42 7.75 2.56
CA PHE A 364 14.55 6.92 3.37
C PHE A 364 15.37 6.39 4.56
N VAL A 365 14.93 6.64 5.78
CA VAL A 365 15.70 6.28 6.96
C VAL A 365 14.98 5.21 7.77
N TRP A 366 15.71 4.18 8.13
CA TRP A 366 15.24 3.09 8.94
C TRP A 366 15.75 3.20 10.36
N MET A 367 14.92 2.84 11.29
CA MET A 367 15.18 2.92 12.71
C MET A 367 14.94 1.55 13.36
N PRO A 368 15.81 0.55 13.12
CA PRO A 368 15.63 -0.78 13.64
C PRO A 368 15.82 -0.80 15.16
N GLY A 369 14.97 -1.52 15.87
CA GLY A 369 15.10 -1.76 17.31
C GLY A 369 14.82 -0.55 18.20
N ILE A 370 14.26 0.54 17.67
CA ILE A 370 13.90 1.73 18.47
C ILE A 370 12.85 1.40 19.51
N ILE A 371 11.90 0.58 19.14
CA ILE A 371 10.83 0.17 20.04
C ILE A 371 11.05 -1.32 20.33
N LYS A 372 11.48 -1.70 21.52
CA LYS A 372 11.48 -3.11 21.94
C LYS A 372 10.07 -3.55 22.26
N HIS A 373 9.64 -4.66 21.66
CA HIS A 373 8.21 -4.96 21.52
C HIS A 373 7.83 -6.30 22.09
N GLU A 374 7.81 -6.40 23.37
CA GLU A 374 7.03 -7.46 23.98
C GLU A 374 5.54 -7.28 23.67
N GLY A 375 4.96 -8.27 22.97
CA GLY A 375 3.54 -8.35 22.73
C GLY A 375 3.01 -7.71 21.44
N PHE A 376 3.88 -7.39 20.47
CA PHE A 376 3.48 -6.98 19.14
C PHE A 376 3.82 -8.04 18.08
N ILE A 377 2.99 -8.15 17.04
CA ILE A 377 3.21 -9.04 15.88
C ILE A 377 3.61 -8.20 14.65
N GLY A 378 3.11 -6.97 14.56
CA GLY A 378 3.47 -6.05 13.50
C GLY A 378 4.94 -5.64 13.53
N ALA A 379 5.39 -4.97 12.46
CA ALA A 379 6.78 -4.56 12.26
C ALA A 379 7.15 -3.29 13.05
N VAL A 380 6.74 -3.20 14.31
CA VAL A 380 6.94 -2.00 15.14
C VAL A 380 8.38 -1.71 15.52
N ASP A 381 9.27 -2.70 15.52
CA ASP A 381 10.72 -2.52 15.72
C ASP A 381 11.40 -1.91 14.51
N MET A 382 10.65 -1.68 13.47
CA MET A 382 11.15 -0.99 12.32
C MET A 382 10.28 0.20 12.01
N VAL A 383 10.80 1.33 12.33
CA VAL A 383 10.16 2.58 12.02
C VAL A 383 10.81 3.19 10.80
N MET A 384 10.00 3.55 9.84
CA MET A 384 10.43 4.17 8.61
C MET A 384 10.05 5.64 8.62
N TRP A 385 10.96 6.50 8.24
CA TRP A 385 10.69 7.91 8.11
C TRP A 385 11.43 8.49 6.91
N SER A 386 10.82 9.45 6.27
CA SER A 386 11.44 10.16 5.16
C SER A 386 11.01 11.61 5.17
N MET A 387 11.90 12.47 4.74
CA MET A 387 11.49 13.72 4.15
C MET A 387 10.89 13.39 2.79
N ALA A 388 9.83 14.07 2.41
CA ALA A 388 9.24 13.83 1.11
C ALA A 388 10.29 13.95 0.00
N ALA A 389 10.38 12.96 -0.87
CA ALA A 389 11.30 12.96 -2.01
C ALA A 389 11.01 14.13 -2.99
N CYS A 390 9.83 14.73 -2.88
CA CYS A 390 9.41 15.89 -3.66
C CYS A 390 9.27 17.13 -2.77
N ALA A 391 10.12 18.13 -2.98
CA ALA A 391 10.06 19.40 -2.24
C ALA A 391 8.73 20.17 -2.39
N LYS A 392 7.93 19.86 -3.44
CA LYS A 392 6.64 20.51 -3.69
C LYS A 392 5.50 20.01 -2.80
N ARG A 393 5.76 19.12 -1.85
CA ARG A 393 4.77 18.62 -0.87
C ARG A 393 4.62 19.51 0.35
N ALA A 394 5.45 20.52 0.48
CA ALA A 394 5.40 21.49 1.58
C ALA A 394 5.60 22.91 1.04
N PRO A 395 5.17 23.94 1.78
CA PRO A 395 5.46 25.33 1.44
C PRO A 395 6.96 25.60 1.31
N GLU A 396 7.33 26.65 0.56
CA GLU A 396 8.73 27.04 0.41
C GLU A 396 9.40 27.27 1.76
N GLY A 397 10.60 26.73 1.95
CA GLY A 397 11.36 26.78 3.21
C GLY A 397 10.88 25.80 4.29
N LYS A 398 9.84 25.01 4.03
CA LYS A 398 9.30 24.00 4.94
C LYS A 398 9.48 22.59 4.39
N ARG A 399 9.25 21.59 5.24
CA ARG A 399 9.33 20.17 4.90
C ARG A 399 8.13 19.40 5.42
N ASP A 400 7.70 18.43 4.65
CA ASP A 400 6.77 17.38 5.06
C ASP A 400 7.60 16.17 5.50
N PHE A 401 7.60 15.90 6.80
CA PHE A 401 8.30 14.77 7.40
C PHE A 401 7.29 13.67 7.67
N ILE A 402 7.53 12.49 7.09
CA ILE A 402 6.64 11.35 7.18
C ILE A 402 7.32 10.24 7.98
N PHE A 403 6.61 9.73 8.96
CA PHE A 403 7.05 8.64 9.80
C PHE A 403 6.00 7.54 9.80
N SER A 404 6.40 6.27 9.63
CA SER A 404 5.45 5.15 9.58
C SER A 404 6.02 3.91 10.23
N THR A 405 5.13 3.16 10.88
CA THR A 405 5.40 1.80 11.35
C THR A 405 4.20 0.90 11.07
N ALA A 406 4.43 -0.41 10.96
CA ALA A 406 3.37 -1.37 10.66
C ALA A 406 2.88 -2.07 11.93
N LEU A 407 1.58 -2.25 12.01
CA LEU A 407 0.87 -2.99 13.04
C LEU A 407 -0.09 -3.98 12.38
N THR A 408 -0.46 -5.05 13.06
CA THR A 408 -1.61 -5.86 12.61
C THR A 408 -2.90 -5.03 12.73
N ASP A 409 -3.92 -5.41 11.97
CA ASP A 409 -5.25 -4.77 12.06
C ASP A 409 -5.83 -4.80 13.49
N LYS A 410 -5.56 -5.88 14.25
CA LYS A 410 -5.97 -6.01 15.65
C LYS A 410 -5.20 -5.06 16.58
N GLU A 411 -3.89 -4.97 16.40
CA GLU A 411 -3.05 -4.06 17.19
C GLU A 411 -3.37 -2.60 16.89
N MET A 412 -3.68 -2.27 15.63
CA MET A 412 -4.05 -0.93 15.20
C MET A 412 -5.34 -0.44 15.88
N ARG A 413 -6.24 -1.36 16.21
CA ARG A 413 -7.51 -1.06 16.90
C ARG A 413 -7.39 -1.05 18.41
N ASP A 414 -6.22 -1.37 18.97
CA ASP A 414 -5.94 -1.23 20.40
C ASP A 414 -5.36 0.17 20.69
N PRO A 415 -6.16 1.12 21.22
CA PRO A 415 -5.70 2.48 21.42
C PRO A 415 -4.56 2.56 22.44
N LYS A 416 -4.43 1.61 23.39
CA LYS A 416 -3.32 1.58 24.35
C LYS A 416 -2.01 1.24 23.67
N LYS A 417 -2.04 0.26 22.75
CA LYS A 417 -0.86 -0.12 21.95
C LYS A 417 -0.44 1.03 21.02
N VAL A 418 -1.38 1.61 20.30
CA VAL A 418 -1.14 2.75 19.40
C VAL A 418 -0.55 3.93 20.16
N MET A 419 -1.16 4.35 21.28
CA MET A 419 -0.67 5.47 22.08
C MET A 419 0.69 5.19 22.73
N ARG A 420 1.01 3.95 23.08
CA ARG A 420 2.34 3.58 23.57
C ARG A 420 3.42 3.86 22.52
N ILE A 421 3.16 3.52 21.26
CA ILE A 421 4.08 3.77 20.16
C ILE A 421 4.21 5.27 19.90
N ILE A 422 3.08 5.98 19.77
CA ILE A 422 3.06 7.42 19.54
C ILE A 422 3.88 8.16 20.62
N ASN A 423 3.62 7.88 21.88
CA ASN A 423 4.34 8.52 22.99
C ASN A 423 5.84 8.25 22.95
N TYR A 424 6.23 7.02 22.61
CA TYR A 424 7.63 6.67 22.48
C TYR A 424 8.29 7.43 21.32
N CYS A 425 7.67 7.46 20.16
CA CYS A 425 8.18 8.16 18.99
C CYS A 425 8.27 9.66 19.21
N MET A 426 7.25 10.28 19.83
CA MET A 426 7.26 11.72 20.14
C MET A 426 8.38 12.08 21.10
N GLN A 427 8.62 11.27 22.16
CA GLN A 427 9.75 11.49 23.06
C GLN A 427 11.09 11.31 22.35
N TRP A 428 11.16 10.33 21.43
CA TRP A 428 12.37 10.12 20.66
C TRP A 428 12.65 11.30 19.70
N PHE A 429 11.65 11.81 18.99
CA PHE A 429 11.80 12.98 18.12
C PHE A 429 12.35 14.19 18.88
N LYS A 430 11.75 14.50 20.02
CA LYS A 430 12.16 15.64 20.87
C LYS A 430 13.61 15.52 21.37
N ARG A 431 14.08 14.31 21.63
CA ARG A 431 15.45 14.07 22.09
C ARG A 431 16.47 14.07 20.95
N THR A 432 16.07 13.55 19.81
CA THR A 432 16.98 13.29 18.68
C THR A 432 17.12 14.50 17.79
N PHE A 433 16.02 15.15 17.46
CA PHE A 433 16.05 16.32 16.58
C PHE A 433 16.23 17.60 17.37
N LYS A 434 17.44 18.14 17.32
CA LYS A 434 17.75 19.42 17.96
C LYS A 434 16.90 20.53 17.33
N GLY A 435 16.26 21.34 18.17
CA GLY A 435 15.35 22.40 17.72
C GLY A 435 13.95 21.92 17.32
N TRP A 436 13.57 20.72 17.73
CA TRP A 436 12.26 20.15 17.41
C TRP A 436 11.10 21.06 17.82
N GLU A 437 11.06 21.49 19.10
CA GLU A 437 9.95 22.28 19.66
C GLU A 437 9.74 23.63 18.95
N GLU A 438 10.84 24.26 18.46
CA GLU A 438 10.80 25.57 17.78
C GLU A 438 10.43 25.46 16.31
N ASN A 439 10.69 24.31 15.68
CA ASN A 439 10.59 24.15 14.23
C ASN A 439 9.34 23.38 13.81
N VAL A 440 8.75 22.56 14.66
CA VAL A 440 7.54 21.80 14.35
C VAL A 440 6.32 22.71 14.37
N GLU A 441 5.57 22.72 13.28
CA GLU A 441 4.31 23.47 13.17
C GLU A 441 3.10 22.63 13.56
N PHE A 442 3.11 21.36 13.17
CA PHE A 442 2.07 20.40 13.54
C PHE A 442 2.59 18.97 13.49
N VAL A 443 1.92 18.10 14.21
CA VAL A 443 2.06 16.65 14.17
C VAL A 443 0.67 16.05 14.02
N LEU A 444 0.51 15.14 13.07
CA LEU A 444 -0.76 14.44 12.81
C LEU A 444 -0.50 12.94 12.71
N TRP A 445 -0.93 12.17 13.72
CA TRP A 445 -0.84 10.71 13.72
C TRP A 445 -2.13 10.08 13.24
N THR A 446 -2.02 9.32 12.16
CA THR A 446 -3.15 8.64 11.51
C THR A 446 -2.89 7.14 11.42
N PRO A 447 -3.55 6.34 12.25
CA PRO A 447 -3.67 4.91 11.99
C PRO A 447 -4.50 4.66 10.73
N SER A 448 -4.07 3.71 9.92
CA SER A 448 -4.81 3.18 8.78
C SER A 448 -4.86 1.66 8.91
N ASP A 449 -6.04 1.09 9.06
CA ASP A 449 -6.15 -0.37 9.04
C ASP A 449 -6.16 -0.91 7.60
N GLU A 450 -5.69 -2.15 7.45
CA GLU A 450 -5.66 -2.85 6.16
C GLU A 450 -4.94 -2.09 5.03
N ALA A 451 -3.89 -1.36 5.39
CA ALA A 451 -3.10 -0.60 4.42
C ALA A 451 -2.30 -1.50 3.46
N TYR A 452 -1.98 -2.72 3.89
CA TYR A 452 -1.12 -3.64 3.15
C TYR A 452 -1.61 -5.09 3.27
N GLY A 453 -1.92 -5.74 2.15
CA GLY A 453 -2.68 -6.97 2.09
C GLY A 453 -1.92 -8.24 1.73
N ASN A 454 -0.64 -8.38 2.11
CA ASN A 454 0.14 -9.57 1.75
C ASN A 454 0.05 -10.73 2.75
N TRP A 455 -0.75 -10.61 3.79
CA TRP A 455 -0.72 -11.57 4.88
C TRP A 455 -1.78 -12.66 4.70
N ARG A 456 -1.31 -13.89 4.68
CA ARG A 456 -2.11 -15.10 4.65
C ARG A 456 -1.39 -16.20 5.43
N PRO A 457 -2.12 -17.22 5.91
CA PRO A 457 -1.49 -18.40 6.46
C PRO A 457 -0.54 -19.05 5.44
N ILE A 458 0.57 -19.61 5.92
CA ILE A 458 1.50 -20.36 5.07
C ILE A 458 0.77 -21.54 4.42
N GLY A 459 1.00 -21.76 3.14
CA GLY A 459 0.32 -22.77 2.33
C GLY A 459 -1.07 -22.39 1.81
N GLU A 460 -1.65 -21.29 2.28
CA GLU A 460 -2.93 -20.80 1.76
C GLU A 460 -2.73 -19.94 0.50
N LYS A 461 -3.60 -20.12 -0.48
CA LYS A 461 -3.62 -19.29 -1.68
C LYS A 461 -4.42 -18.02 -1.46
N ARG A 462 -4.07 -16.96 -2.18
CA ARG A 462 -4.94 -15.78 -2.25
C ARG A 462 -6.26 -16.15 -2.93
N PRO A 463 -7.38 -15.49 -2.57
CA PRO A 463 -8.63 -15.69 -3.28
C PRO A 463 -8.43 -15.45 -4.79
N PRO A 464 -9.07 -16.27 -5.66
CA PRO A 464 -8.92 -16.17 -7.10
C PRO A 464 -9.48 -14.84 -7.63
N LEU A 465 -9.09 -14.48 -8.86
CA LEU A 465 -9.63 -13.30 -9.56
C LEU A 465 -11.06 -13.55 -10.05
N ARG A 466 -11.35 -14.76 -10.47
CA ARG A 466 -12.69 -15.21 -10.84
C ARG A 466 -13.29 -16.01 -9.70
N SER A 467 -14.55 -15.77 -9.39
CA SER A 467 -15.27 -16.60 -8.42
C SER A 467 -15.48 -18.03 -8.95
N ASP A 468 -15.11 -19.02 -8.15
CA ASP A 468 -15.41 -20.44 -8.44
C ASP A 468 -16.86 -20.82 -8.08
N HIS A 469 -17.61 -19.91 -7.44
CA HIS A 469 -18.92 -20.19 -6.86
C HIS A 469 -20.05 -19.36 -7.44
N VAL A 470 -19.73 -18.24 -8.09
CA VAL A 470 -20.70 -17.32 -8.67
C VAL A 470 -20.23 -16.90 -10.06
N ASP A 471 -20.93 -17.36 -11.08
CA ASP A 471 -20.66 -16.97 -12.47
C ASP A 471 -20.82 -15.46 -12.65
N GLY A 472 -19.94 -14.83 -13.43
CA GLY A 472 -19.97 -13.38 -13.68
C GLY A 472 -19.46 -12.52 -12.53
N LEU A 473 -19.02 -13.13 -11.41
CA LEU A 473 -18.41 -12.41 -10.29
C LEU A 473 -16.89 -12.53 -10.35
N PHE A 474 -16.22 -11.39 -10.26
CA PHE A 474 -14.76 -11.27 -10.26
C PHE A 474 -14.27 -10.41 -9.10
N PHE A 475 -12.99 -10.56 -8.75
CA PHE A 475 -12.35 -9.84 -7.66
C PHE A 475 -11.08 -9.15 -8.15
N VAL A 476 -10.77 -7.99 -7.59
CA VAL A 476 -9.56 -7.23 -7.90
C VAL A 476 -9.03 -6.48 -6.68
N GLY A 477 -7.72 -6.36 -6.59
CA GLY A 477 -7.03 -5.68 -5.48
C GLY A 477 -5.75 -6.43 -5.10
N ASP A 478 -4.92 -5.84 -4.27
CA ASP A 478 -3.61 -6.39 -3.88
C ASP A 478 -3.68 -7.69 -3.06
N GLN A 479 -4.88 -8.09 -2.62
CA GLN A 479 -5.12 -9.31 -1.83
C GLN A 479 -5.69 -10.47 -2.66
N TYR A 480 -5.91 -10.27 -3.96
CA TYR A 480 -6.47 -11.28 -4.87
C TYR A 480 -5.43 -11.74 -5.88
N GLY A 481 -5.66 -12.92 -6.45
CA GLY A 481 -4.77 -13.51 -7.43
C GLY A 481 -3.44 -13.98 -6.84
N GLN A 482 -2.82 -14.94 -7.48
CA GLN A 482 -1.57 -15.54 -7.01
C GLN A 482 -0.40 -15.07 -7.88
N ARG A 483 0.47 -14.23 -7.35
CA ARG A 483 1.77 -13.86 -7.93
C ARG A 483 2.77 -13.61 -6.82
N LEU A 484 4.03 -13.77 -7.16
CA LEU A 484 5.13 -13.40 -6.27
C LEU A 484 5.14 -11.91 -6.05
N TRP A 485 5.28 -11.54 -4.83
CA TRP A 485 5.27 -10.20 -4.30
C TRP A 485 4.34 -9.24 -5.05
N GLY A 486 3.20 -8.96 -4.50
CA GLY A 486 2.17 -8.12 -5.10
C GLY A 486 1.37 -7.37 -4.05
N GLY A 487 2.04 -6.56 -3.22
CA GLY A 487 1.39 -5.76 -2.19
C GLY A 487 1.16 -4.31 -2.57
N GLY A 488 0.18 -3.68 -1.92
CA GLY A 488 -0.13 -2.27 -2.03
C GLY A 488 -0.50 -1.82 -3.45
N VAL A 489 -0.10 -0.60 -3.81
CA VAL A 489 -0.44 0.02 -5.11
C VAL A 489 0.10 -0.79 -6.29
N ASP A 490 1.33 -1.30 -6.18
CA ASP A 490 1.96 -2.09 -7.23
C ASP A 490 1.24 -3.43 -7.44
N GLY A 491 0.90 -4.12 -6.36
CA GLY A 491 0.13 -5.36 -6.41
C GLY A 491 -1.29 -5.18 -6.94
N ALA A 492 -1.97 -4.10 -6.56
CA ALA A 492 -3.29 -3.78 -7.07
C ALA A 492 -3.29 -3.47 -8.58
N SER A 493 -2.23 -2.80 -9.06
CA SER A 493 -2.03 -2.52 -10.49
C SER A 493 -1.78 -3.79 -11.29
N LEU A 494 -0.93 -4.69 -10.77
CA LEU A 494 -0.71 -6.02 -11.36
C LEU A 494 -2.02 -6.81 -11.42
N CYS A 495 -2.74 -6.87 -10.32
CA CYS A 495 -4.00 -7.61 -10.21
C CYS A 495 -5.04 -7.11 -11.24
N ALA A 496 -5.10 -5.80 -11.51
CA ALA A 496 -5.99 -5.24 -12.53
C ALA A 496 -5.67 -5.77 -13.93
N VAL A 497 -4.39 -5.87 -14.29
CA VAL A 497 -3.95 -6.41 -15.59
C VAL A 497 -4.25 -7.89 -15.68
N MET A 498 -3.90 -8.66 -14.64
CA MET A 498 -4.18 -10.11 -14.58
C MET A 498 -5.67 -10.42 -14.71
N LEU A 499 -6.53 -9.64 -14.03
CA LEU A 499 -7.97 -9.82 -14.11
C LEU A 499 -8.47 -9.61 -15.54
N VAL A 500 -8.03 -8.53 -16.20
CA VAL A 500 -8.45 -8.24 -17.58
C VAL A 500 -7.95 -9.32 -18.53
N ASP A 501 -6.72 -9.81 -18.36
CA ASP A 501 -6.20 -10.94 -19.15
C ASP A 501 -7.05 -12.20 -18.95
N GLU A 502 -7.43 -12.53 -17.71
CA GLU A 502 -8.29 -13.69 -17.43
C GLU A 502 -9.70 -13.53 -18.01
N MET A 503 -10.30 -12.34 -17.89
CA MET A 503 -11.65 -12.08 -18.41
C MET A 503 -11.72 -12.10 -19.94
N MET A 504 -10.66 -11.60 -20.59
CA MET A 504 -10.67 -11.36 -22.04
C MET A 504 -9.83 -12.35 -22.84
N GLY A 505 -9.13 -13.28 -22.17
CA GLY A 505 -8.24 -14.24 -22.81
C GLY A 505 -7.02 -13.58 -23.47
N THR A 506 -6.49 -12.51 -22.85
CA THR A 506 -5.30 -11.79 -23.35
C THR A 506 -4.07 -12.09 -22.50
N GLU A 507 -2.91 -11.59 -22.90
CA GLU A 507 -1.63 -11.79 -22.23
C GLU A 507 -0.91 -10.44 -22.02
N LEU A 508 -1.68 -9.38 -21.70
CA LEU A 508 -1.15 -8.03 -21.53
C LEU A 508 -0.09 -7.98 -20.42
N GLU A 509 -0.28 -8.77 -19.34
CA GLU A 509 0.66 -8.86 -18.22
C GLU A 509 2.09 -9.12 -18.70
N PHE A 510 2.28 -10.11 -19.58
CA PHE A 510 3.61 -10.49 -20.07
C PHE A 510 4.24 -9.49 -21.03
N SER A 511 3.44 -8.74 -21.76
CA SER A 511 3.92 -7.68 -22.64
C SER A 511 4.20 -6.38 -21.89
N LEU A 512 3.40 -6.07 -20.86
CA LEU A 512 3.51 -4.84 -20.08
C LEU A 512 4.62 -4.91 -19.03
N TYR A 513 4.85 -6.10 -18.44
CA TYR A 513 5.79 -6.31 -17.35
C TYR A 513 6.95 -7.27 -17.68
N PRO A 514 7.57 -7.22 -18.85
CA PRO A 514 8.56 -8.22 -19.23
C PRO A 514 9.75 -8.36 -18.26
N PRO A 515 10.24 -7.28 -17.61
CA PRO A 515 11.33 -7.41 -16.63
C PRO A 515 10.95 -8.22 -15.38
N TYR A 516 9.65 -8.24 -15.02
CA TYR A 516 9.13 -8.91 -13.84
C TYR A 516 8.86 -10.40 -14.06
N HIS A 517 8.95 -10.87 -15.31
CA HIS A 517 8.62 -12.24 -15.71
C HIS A 517 9.81 -12.99 -16.34
N GLN A 518 11.02 -12.47 -16.22
CA GLN A 518 12.20 -13.17 -16.75
C GLN A 518 12.36 -14.52 -16.06
N GLY A 519 12.25 -15.59 -16.86
CA GLY A 519 12.37 -16.96 -16.37
C GLY A 519 11.10 -17.61 -15.79
N ILE A 520 9.96 -16.89 -15.74
CA ILE A 520 8.68 -17.53 -15.42
C ILE A 520 8.05 -18.06 -16.70
N PRO A 521 7.75 -19.37 -16.80
CA PRO A 521 6.93 -19.89 -17.88
C PRO A 521 5.58 -19.17 -17.88
N LYS A 522 5.05 -18.82 -19.06
CA LYS A 522 3.66 -18.40 -19.16
C LYS A 522 2.80 -19.47 -18.49
N PRO A 523 1.89 -19.14 -17.57
CA PRO A 523 1.03 -20.14 -17.01
C PRO A 523 0.25 -20.79 -18.15
N ALA A 524 0.28 -22.11 -18.21
CA ALA A 524 -0.79 -22.82 -18.87
C ALA A 524 -2.09 -22.34 -18.21
N THR A 525 -3.07 -21.92 -18.96
CA THR A 525 -4.30 -21.19 -18.63
C THR A 525 -5.16 -21.69 -17.45
N THR A 526 -4.55 -22.34 -16.47
CA THR A 526 -5.20 -22.89 -15.27
C THR A 526 -4.30 -22.69 -14.05
N TRP A 527 -4.56 -21.64 -13.30
CA TRP A 527 -4.09 -21.50 -11.93
C TRP A 527 -5.27 -21.58 -10.98
#